data_920df847ccf29ffda32b19038f770d4e
#
_entry.id   920df847ccf29ffda32b19038f770d4e
#
_cell.length_a   1.000
_cell.length_b   1.000
_cell.length_c   1.000
_cell.angle_alpha   90.00
_cell.angle_beta   90.00
_cell.angle_gamma   90.00
#
_symmetry.space_group_name_H-M   'P 1'
#
loop_
_entity.id
_entity.type
_entity.pdbx_description
1 polymer ?
#
loop_
_entity_poly.entity_id
_entity_poly.type
_entity_poly.pdbx_seq_one_letter_code
_entity_poly.pdbx_strand_id
1 'polypeptide(L)'
;IFFAVMSAAAAIVCIACMTKMQGKPPSSATCDEIGTYTLQAGNTEEQCLFLEQFGFEPDSENFQSSEVIIPSEFNTVYDEYNELQKKVGLDLSKYKGKNVQKVTYPLKNTDNETAVLLVFRDTVIGGHITNGEYGEDNKPLNCYGKN
;
A
#
# COMPACT_ATOMS: atom_id res chain seq x y z
N ILE A 1 -48.47 3.73 -4.43
CA ILE A 1 -47.51 4.01 -5.52
C ILE A 1 -46.39 4.93 -5.04
N PHE A 2 -46.68 5.97 -4.28
CA PHE A 2 -45.65 6.87 -3.73
C PHE A 2 -44.70 6.19 -2.73
N PHE A 3 -45.20 5.28 -1.89
CA PHE A 3 -44.40 4.55 -0.92
C PHE A 3 -43.45 3.54 -1.58
N ALA A 4 -43.82 2.92 -2.68
CA ALA A 4 -42.97 1.99 -3.41
C ALA A 4 -41.76 2.68 -4.08
N VAL A 5 -41.93 3.90 -4.61
CA VAL A 5 -40.88 4.68 -5.26
C VAL A 5 -39.87 5.20 -4.23
N MET A 6 -40.30 5.65 -3.05
CA MET A 6 -39.44 6.08 -1.97
C MET A 6 -38.58 4.92 -1.41
N SER A 7 -39.17 3.73 -1.29
CA SER A 7 -38.46 2.53 -0.83
C SER A 7 -37.34 2.11 -1.77
N ALA A 8 -37.56 2.15 -3.09
CA ALA A 8 -36.54 1.79 -4.08
C ALA A 8 -35.37 2.79 -4.12
N ALA A 9 -35.67 4.09 -3.99
CA ALA A 9 -34.62 5.13 -3.97
C ALA A 9 -33.75 5.03 -2.70
N ALA A 10 -34.33 4.74 -1.54
CA ALA A 10 -33.60 4.55 -0.30
C ALA A 10 -32.65 3.31 -0.36
N ALA A 11 -33.13 2.21 -0.97
CA ALA A 11 -32.35 1.00 -1.14
C ALA A 11 -31.12 1.23 -2.07
N ILE A 12 -31.27 1.99 -3.16
CA ILE A 12 -30.21 2.32 -4.09
C ILE A 12 -29.13 3.17 -3.40
N VAL A 13 -29.52 4.14 -2.60
CA VAL A 13 -28.58 5.00 -1.85
C VAL A 13 -27.80 4.19 -0.83
N CYS A 14 -28.44 3.27 -0.12
CA CYS A 14 -27.77 2.39 0.84
C CYS A 14 -26.77 1.46 0.17
N ILE A 15 -27.10 0.87 -0.98
CA ILE A 15 -26.18 -0.01 -1.74
C ILE A 15 -24.96 0.79 -2.25
N ALA A 16 -25.16 1.99 -2.76
CA ALA A 16 -24.08 2.86 -3.22
C ALA A 16 -23.14 3.30 -2.08
N CYS A 17 -23.70 3.57 -0.88
CA CYS A 17 -22.88 3.87 0.30
C CYS A 17 -22.10 2.64 0.78
N MET A 18 -22.69 1.46 0.80
CA MET A 18 -22.02 0.23 1.21
C MET A 18 -20.89 -0.17 0.25
N THR A 19 -21.07 -0.02 -1.07
CA THR A 19 -20.03 -0.29 -2.06
C THR A 19 -18.86 0.69 -1.97
N LYS A 20 -19.10 1.95 -1.62
CA LYS A 20 -18.03 2.93 -1.39
C LYS A 20 -17.23 2.64 -0.12
N MET A 21 -17.89 2.16 0.94
CA MET A 21 -17.23 1.80 2.20
C MET A 21 -16.42 0.51 2.10
N GLN A 22 -16.88 -0.50 1.34
CA GLN A 22 -16.22 -1.79 1.17
C GLN A 22 -14.92 -1.70 0.34
N GLY A 23 -14.76 -0.66 -0.51
CA GLY A 23 -13.57 -0.47 -1.33
C GLY A 23 -12.45 0.35 -0.70
N LYS A 24 -12.65 0.88 0.53
CA LYS A 24 -11.65 1.74 1.19
C LYS A 24 -10.68 0.89 2.02
N PRO A 25 -9.34 1.04 1.80
CA PRO A 25 -8.35 0.34 2.61
C PRO A 25 -8.41 0.80 4.07
N PRO A 26 -7.92 -0.01 5.02
CA PRO A 26 -7.79 0.42 6.42
C PRO A 26 -6.81 1.60 6.53
N SER A 27 -7.02 2.45 7.54
CA SER A 27 -6.18 3.64 7.77
C SER A 27 -4.90 3.34 8.54
N SER A 28 -4.79 2.15 9.13
CA SER A 28 -3.62 1.73 9.93
C SER A 28 -3.41 0.23 9.82
N ALA A 29 -2.18 -0.19 10.12
CA ALA A 29 -1.80 -1.59 10.24
C ALA A 29 -0.89 -1.77 11.46
N THR A 30 -0.57 -3.00 11.80
CA THR A 30 0.27 -3.33 12.96
C THR A 30 1.35 -4.32 12.56
N CYS A 31 2.57 -4.09 13.00
CA CYS A 31 3.66 -5.05 12.88
C CYS A 31 4.44 -5.13 14.20
N ASP A 32 5.21 -6.20 14.37
CA ASP A 32 5.87 -6.49 15.64
C ASP A 32 6.92 -5.44 16.03
N GLU A 33 7.63 -4.86 15.05
CA GLU A 33 8.76 -3.97 15.30
C GLU A 33 8.36 -2.57 15.78
N ILE A 34 7.28 -2.01 15.21
CA ILE A 34 6.89 -0.62 15.52
C ILE A 34 5.48 -0.49 16.09
N GLY A 35 4.74 -1.61 16.21
CA GLY A 35 3.35 -1.59 16.67
C GLY A 35 2.40 -1.07 15.59
N THR A 36 1.40 -0.30 15.98
CA THR A 36 0.43 0.28 15.06
C THR A 36 1.02 1.50 14.34
N TYR A 37 0.86 1.56 13.04
CA TYR A 37 1.35 2.66 12.20
C TYR A 37 0.28 3.10 11.21
N THR A 38 0.36 4.35 10.74
CA THR A 38 -0.61 4.93 9.78
C THR A 38 -0.27 4.55 8.35
N LEU A 39 -1.28 4.33 7.54
CA LEU A 39 -1.16 3.99 6.12
C LEU A 39 -1.47 5.16 5.18
N GLN A 40 -1.70 6.37 5.70
CA GLN A 40 -1.98 7.53 4.87
C GLN A 40 -0.83 7.86 3.92
N ALA A 41 -1.14 8.03 2.63
CA ALA A 41 -0.15 8.25 1.58
C ALA A 41 -0.75 8.95 0.35
N GLY A 42 -1.63 9.93 0.56
CA GLY A 42 -2.34 10.63 -0.52
C GLY A 42 -1.48 11.64 -1.27
N ASN A 43 -0.33 12.02 -0.74
CA ASN A 43 0.59 12.97 -1.35
C ASN A 43 2.03 12.64 -0.95
N THR A 44 3.00 13.38 -1.53
CA THR A 44 4.42 13.18 -1.27
C THR A 44 4.78 13.31 0.21
N GLU A 45 4.23 14.31 0.88
CA GLU A 45 4.49 14.55 2.31
C GLU A 45 4.04 13.35 3.16
N GLU A 46 2.81 12.86 2.95
CA GLU A 46 2.27 11.71 3.67
C GLU A 46 3.07 10.43 3.38
N GLN A 47 3.49 10.24 2.13
CA GLN A 47 4.32 9.09 1.73
C GLN A 47 5.68 9.11 2.42
N CYS A 48 6.31 10.28 2.52
CA CYS A 48 7.56 10.43 3.26
C CYS A 48 7.38 10.16 4.75
N LEU A 49 6.31 10.68 5.36
CA LEU A 49 5.98 10.41 6.76
C LEU A 49 5.72 8.93 7.01
N PHE A 50 5.09 8.25 6.05
CA PHE A 50 4.91 6.79 6.12
C PHE A 50 6.25 6.07 6.24
N LEU A 51 7.22 6.39 5.39
CA LEU A 51 8.54 5.76 5.39
C LEU A 51 9.35 6.14 6.65
N GLU A 52 9.19 7.34 7.15
CA GLU A 52 9.87 7.81 8.38
C GLU A 52 9.44 7.01 9.61
N GLN A 53 8.20 6.49 9.64
CA GLN A 53 7.74 5.62 10.72
C GLN A 53 8.62 4.38 10.89
N PHE A 54 9.20 3.89 9.79
CA PHE A 54 10.09 2.72 9.79
C PHE A 54 11.57 3.10 9.97
N GLY A 55 11.89 4.37 10.11
CA GLY A 55 13.26 4.86 10.28
C GLY A 55 13.97 5.30 9.00
N PHE A 56 13.31 5.18 7.85
CA PHE A 56 13.90 5.58 6.57
C PHE A 56 13.88 7.10 6.39
N GLU A 57 14.82 7.60 5.59
CA GLU A 57 14.91 9.00 5.19
C GLU A 57 14.70 9.09 3.67
N PRO A 58 13.45 9.28 3.20
CA PRO A 58 13.17 9.31 1.76
C PRO A 58 13.64 10.60 1.11
N ASP A 59 14.13 10.47 -0.12
CA ASP A 59 14.48 11.61 -0.98
C ASP A 59 13.22 12.07 -1.72
N SER A 60 12.56 13.08 -1.18
CA SER A 60 11.30 13.60 -1.73
C SER A 60 11.46 14.35 -3.06
N GLU A 61 12.68 14.71 -3.44
CA GLU A 61 12.94 15.44 -4.69
C GLU A 61 13.12 14.49 -5.88
N ASN A 62 13.51 13.24 -5.64
CA ASN A 62 13.84 12.27 -6.68
C ASN A 62 12.88 11.07 -6.70
N PHE A 63 11.64 11.26 -6.28
CA PHE A 63 10.64 10.21 -6.34
C PHE A 63 10.13 10.00 -7.77
N GLN A 64 9.64 8.79 -8.06
CA GLN A 64 8.99 8.43 -9.31
C GLN A 64 7.63 7.81 -9.01
N SER A 65 6.69 7.99 -9.93
CA SER A 65 5.34 7.47 -9.79
C SER A 65 4.85 6.89 -11.10
N SER A 66 4.20 5.73 -11.03
CA SER A 66 3.59 5.06 -12.18
C SER A 66 2.36 4.28 -11.75
N GLU A 67 1.49 3.94 -12.71
CA GLU A 67 0.36 3.04 -12.44
C GLU A 67 0.76 1.60 -12.72
N VAL A 68 0.33 0.69 -11.84
CA VAL A 68 0.48 -0.75 -12.01
C VAL A 68 -0.83 -1.45 -11.65
N ILE A 69 -1.01 -2.68 -12.13
CA ILE A 69 -2.17 -3.51 -11.81
C ILE A 69 -1.72 -4.64 -10.89
N ILE A 70 -2.42 -4.80 -9.75
CA ILE A 70 -2.24 -5.99 -8.93
C ILE A 70 -2.80 -7.19 -9.70
N PRO A 71 -2.05 -8.27 -9.90
CA PRO A 71 -2.54 -9.42 -10.67
C PRO A 71 -3.87 -9.94 -10.15
N SER A 72 -4.77 -10.29 -11.06
CA SER A 72 -6.06 -10.89 -10.69
C SER A 72 -5.90 -12.33 -10.18
N GLU A 73 -4.84 -13.01 -10.60
CA GLU A 73 -4.45 -14.33 -10.09
C GLU A 73 -2.98 -14.28 -9.68
N PHE A 74 -2.68 -14.74 -8.47
CA PHE A 74 -1.31 -14.77 -7.96
C PHE A 74 -0.62 -16.06 -8.38
N ASN A 75 0.56 -15.94 -8.99
CA ASN A 75 1.49 -17.04 -9.20
C ASN A 75 2.40 -17.18 -7.95
N THR A 76 3.29 -18.17 -7.97
CA THR A 76 4.22 -18.42 -6.85
C THR A 76 5.05 -17.20 -6.50
N VAL A 77 5.57 -16.47 -7.49
CA VAL A 77 6.39 -15.28 -7.27
C VAL A 77 5.58 -14.18 -6.56
N TYR A 78 4.33 -13.96 -6.98
CA TYR A 78 3.49 -12.95 -6.36
C TYR A 78 2.99 -13.37 -4.98
N ASP A 79 2.74 -14.66 -4.77
CA ASP A 79 2.44 -15.19 -3.43
C ASP A 79 3.59 -14.94 -2.46
N GLU A 80 4.83 -15.15 -2.87
CA GLU A 80 6.04 -14.85 -2.08
C GLU A 80 6.16 -13.36 -1.80
N TYR A 81 5.87 -12.52 -2.79
CA TYR A 81 5.83 -11.07 -2.61
C TYR A 81 4.77 -10.67 -1.58
N ASN A 82 3.60 -11.32 -1.60
CA ASN A 82 2.54 -11.06 -0.63
C ASN A 82 2.89 -11.53 0.79
N GLU A 83 3.66 -12.61 0.93
CA GLU A 83 4.18 -13.02 2.25
C GLU A 83 5.07 -11.94 2.86
N LEU A 84 5.82 -11.20 2.02
CA LEU A 84 6.60 -10.05 2.44
C LEU A 84 5.71 -8.94 3.02
N GLN A 85 4.54 -8.71 2.41
CA GLN A 85 3.56 -7.72 2.89
C GLN A 85 2.97 -8.12 4.24
N LYS A 86 2.69 -9.40 4.43
CA LYS A 86 2.12 -9.91 5.67
C LYS A 86 3.04 -9.68 6.88
N LYS A 87 4.35 -9.62 6.67
CA LYS A 87 5.33 -9.30 7.73
C LYS A 87 5.12 -7.91 8.34
N VAL A 88 4.49 -7.01 7.61
CA VAL A 88 4.17 -5.65 8.07
C VAL A 88 2.66 -5.45 8.28
N GLY A 89 1.89 -6.52 8.31
CA GLY A 89 0.44 -6.45 8.57
C GLY A 89 -0.40 -6.07 7.35
N LEU A 90 0.14 -6.22 6.13
CA LEU A 90 -0.54 -5.90 4.87
C LEU A 90 -0.84 -7.18 4.09
N ASP A 91 -1.81 -7.12 3.18
CA ASP A 91 -2.22 -8.26 2.36
C ASP A 91 -2.75 -7.78 1.00
N LEU A 92 -1.97 -8.01 -0.05
CA LEU A 92 -2.32 -7.62 -1.41
C LEU A 92 -3.41 -8.48 -2.04
N SER A 93 -3.72 -9.64 -1.48
CA SER A 93 -4.78 -10.51 -2.01
C SER A 93 -6.16 -9.85 -2.00
N LYS A 94 -6.34 -8.83 -1.15
CA LYS A 94 -7.57 -8.02 -1.07
C LYS A 94 -7.73 -7.04 -2.23
N TYR A 95 -6.69 -6.85 -3.04
CA TYR A 95 -6.64 -5.84 -4.10
C TYR A 95 -6.41 -6.43 -5.48
N LYS A 96 -6.63 -7.73 -5.65
CA LYS A 96 -6.47 -8.42 -6.94
C LYS A 96 -7.24 -7.72 -8.06
N GLY A 97 -6.56 -7.49 -9.19
CA GLY A 97 -7.12 -6.84 -10.36
C GLY A 97 -7.27 -5.32 -10.27
N LYS A 98 -6.86 -4.69 -9.16
CA LYS A 98 -6.98 -3.25 -8.97
C LYS A 98 -5.82 -2.49 -9.60
N ASN A 99 -6.13 -1.32 -10.19
CA ASN A 99 -5.14 -0.34 -10.57
C ASN A 99 -4.67 0.41 -9.35
N VAL A 100 -3.36 0.43 -9.12
CA VAL A 100 -2.76 1.10 -7.97
C VAL A 100 -1.60 1.98 -8.42
N GLN A 101 -1.24 2.94 -7.62
CA GLN A 101 -0.08 3.79 -7.87
C GLN A 101 1.16 3.15 -7.25
N LYS A 102 2.22 3.02 -8.05
CA LYS A 102 3.54 2.60 -7.57
C LYS A 102 4.40 3.85 -7.43
N VAL A 103 4.86 4.14 -6.22
CA VAL A 103 5.70 5.30 -5.93
C VAL A 103 7.03 4.81 -5.39
N THR A 104 8.13 5.34 -5.91
CA THR A 104 9.48 4.95 -5.48
C THR A 104 10.23 6.14 -4.92
N TYR A 105 10.90 5.94 -3.79
CA TYR A 105 11.71 6.94 -3.12
C TYR A 105 13.12 6.41 -2.86
N PRO A 106 14.17 7.05 -3.42
CA PRO A 106 15.53 6.75 -2.98
C PRO A 106 15.64 7.04 -1.48
N LEU A 107 16.40 6.23 -0.76
CA LEU A 107 16.56 6.34 0.69
C LEU A 107 17.95 6.88 1.02
N LYS A 108 18.01 8.07 1.61
CA LYS A 108 19.26 8.78 1.88
C LYS A 108 20.14 8.14 2.94
N ASN A 109 19.51 7.50 3.94
CA ASN A 109 20.20 6.89 5.08
C ASN A 109 20.46 5.39 4.90
N THR A 110 20.53 4.95 3.66
CA THR A 110 20.81 3.55 3.30
C THR A 110 21.91 3.48 2.26
N ASP A 111 22.41 2.28 2.00
CA ASP A 111 23.42 2.03 0.99
C ASP A 111 22.75 1.72 -0.36
N ASN A 112 22.35 2.78 -1.07
CA ASN A 112 21.68 2.73 -2.39
C ASN A 112 20.35 1.98 -2.41
N GLU A 113 19.62 1.99 -1.31
CA GLU A 113 18.29 1.36 -1.28
C GLU A 113 17.19 2.32 -1.72
N THR A 114 16.13 1.76 -2.25
CA THR A 114 14.93 2.47 -2.69
C THR A 114 13.71 1.83 -2.04
N ALA A 115 12.81 2.67 -1.55
CA ALA A 115 11.50 2.23 -1.09
C ALA A 115 10.51 2.24 -2.26
N VAL A 116 9.76 1.16 -2.40
CA VAL A 116 8.65 1.06 -3.35
C VAL A 116 7.36 0.97 -2.54
N LEU A 117 6.43 1.90 -2.79
CA LEU A 117 5.11 1.91 -2.15
C LEU A 117 4.04 1.62 -3.19
N LEU A 118 3.07 0.80 -2.82
CA LEU A 118 1.85 0.58 -3.58
C LEU A 118 0.73 1.32 -2.86
N VAL A 119 0.12 2.29 -3.55
CA VAL A 119 -0.88 3.21 -2.98
C VAL A 119 -2.20 3.03 -3.71
N PHE A 120 -3.26 2.82 -2.96
CA PHE A 120 -4.62 2.69 -3.45
C PHE A 120 -5.55 3.54 -2.59
N ARG A 121 -6.29 4.47 -3.24
CA ARG A 121 -7.19 5.39 -2.55
C ARG A 121 -6.51 6.11 -1.38
N ASP A 122 -5.38 6.75 -1.68
CA ASP A 122 -4.58 7.54 -0.74
C ASP A 122 -4.02 6.75 0.45
N THR A 123 -3.94 5.42 0.33
CA THR A 123 -3.53 4.52 1.41
C THR A 123 -2.48 3.53 0.92
N VAL A 124 -1.41 3.32 1.69
CA VAL A 124 -0.43 2.26 1.39
C VAL A 124 -1.10 0.90 1.58
N ILE A 125 -1.07 0.07 0.55
CA ILE A 125 -1.57 -1.30 0.58
C ILE A 125 -0.47 -2.35 0.53
N GLY A 126 0.74 -1.95 0.18
CA GLY A 126 1.92 -2.82 0.12
C GLY A 126 3.16 -2.03 -0.25
N GLY A 127 4.28 -2.71 -0.29
CA GLY A 127 5.55 -2.12 -0.66
C GLY A 127 6.72 -3.00 -0.30
N HIS A 128 7.91 -2.52 -0.59
CA HIS A 128 9.15 -3.23 -0.27
C HIS A 128 10.35 -2.28 -0.37
N ILE A 129 11.48 -2.75 0.12
CA ILE A 129 12.75 -2.08 -0.01
C ILE A 129 13.63 -2.89 -0.97
N THR A 130 14.30 -2.23 -1.88
CA THR A 130 15.18 -2.88 -2.87
C THR A 130 16.44 -2.04 -3.08
N ASN A 131 17.56 -2.71 -3.42
CA ASN A 131 18.76 -2.02 -3.89
C ASN A 131 18.80 -1.89 -5.42
N GLY A 132 17.80 -2.44 -6.13
CA GLY A 132 17.69 -2.39 -7.59
C GLY A 132 18.63 -3.34 -8.32
N GLU A 133 19.42 -4.15 -7.64
CA GLU A 133 20.33 -5.09 -8.27
C GLU A 133 19.59 -6.36 -8.72
N TYR A 134 19.95 -6.85 -9.90
CA TYR A 134 19.35 -8.05 -10.46
C TYR A 134 19.75 -9.28 -9.63
N GLY A 135 18.75 -10.06 -9.21
CA GLY A 135 18.95 -11.25 -8.39
C GLY A 135 18.95 -11.03 -6.89
N GLU A 136 18.86 -9.78 -6.43
CA GLU A 136 18.70 -9.47 -5.01
C GLU A 136 17.23 -9.60 -4.59
N ASP A 137 17.01 -10.16 -3.41
CA ASP A 137 15.67 -10.31 -2.87
C ASP A 137 15.11 -8.98 -2.37
N ASN A 138 13.82 -8.75 -2.58
CA ASN A 138 13.12 -7.64 -1.98
C ASN A 138 13.04 -7.83 -0.46
N LYS A 139 13.16 -6.72 0.28
CA LYS A 139 13.06 -6.73 1.74
C LYS A 139 11.72 -6.13 2.19
N PRO A 140 11.18 -6.54 3.34
CA PRO A 140 9.97 -5.92 3.88
C PRO A 140 10.22 -4.47 4.31
N LEU A 141 9.15 -3.68 4.40
CA LEU A 141 9.24 -2.26 4.79
C LEU A 141 9.84 -2.04 6.19
N ASN A 142 9.77 -3.03 7.06
CA ASN A 142 10.31 -2.95 8.43
C ASN A 142 11.77 -3.43 8.55
N CYS A 143 12.52 -3.41 7.47
CA CYS A 143 13.89 -3.96 7.46
C CYS A 143 14.98 -2.97 7.91
N TYR A 144 14.64 -1.69 8.16
CA TYR A 144 15.64 -0.68 8.53
C TYR A 144 16.40 -1.08 9.80
N GLY A 145 17.73 -1.02 9.71
CA GLY A 145 18.60 -1.38 10.83
C GLY A 145 18.75 -2.88 11.08
N LYS A 146 18.15 -3.73 10.25
CA LYS A 146 18.30 -5.19 10.32
C LYS A 146 19.32 -5.66 9.28
N ASN A 147 20.30 -6.41 9.74
CA ASN A 147 21.30 -7.06 8.88
C ASN A 147 20.89 -8.49 8.55
#